data_b55efbaba1762a7ef2f0acc96bb4c182
#
_entry.id   b55efbaba1762a7ef2f0acc96bb4c182
#
_cell.length_a   1.000
_cell.length_b   1.000
_cell.length_c   1.000
_cell.angle_alpha   90.00
_cell.angle_beta   90.00
_cell.angle_gamma   90.00
#
_symmetry.space_group_name_H-M   'P 1'
#
loop_
_entity.id
_entity.type
_entity.pdbx_description
1 polymer ?
#
loop_
_entity_poly.entity_id
_entity_poly.type
_entity_poly.pdbx_seq_one_letter_code
_entity_poly.pdbx_strand_id
1 'polypeptide(L)'
;MSRNHFVNFLSAEEAAKLIPDDAVIASACFGNGGWPHELAYAMEDLFLETGHPANITHIHAAGCGDFGKNGHGECHWSHEGMMTRVLTSHPGSSPKLMKMITDNKIAAWNQPLGTMIQVFREMGRNMPGLLSKTGLGTFMDPRSDKGAINDLARSQNVEWAQYIPDFCGEDYIFYKSYPLTHAFIRGTYADTNGNISVENEAYNLESLAVAQAW
;
A
#
# COMPACT_ATOMS: atom_id res chain seq x y z
N MET A 1 -19.29 -6.84 19.54
CA MET A 1 -18.33 -7.87 19.99
C MET A 1 -17.02 -7.15 20.29
N SER A 2 -16.53 -7.17 21.55
CA SER A 2 -15.22 -6.60 21.86
C SER A 2 -14.17 -7.48 21.16
N ARG A 3 -13.46 -6.93 20.18
CA ARG A 3 -12.24 -7.57 19.69
C ARG A 3 -11.27 -7.57 20.86
N ASN A 4 -10.89 -8.72 21.39
CA ASN A 4 -9.75 -8.83 22.29
C ASN A 4 -8.52 -8.50 21.44
N HIS A 5 -8.10 -7.25 21.46
CA HIS A 5 -6.85 -6.84 20.84
C HIS A 5 -5.71 -7.33 21.73
N PHE A 6 -5.08 -8.43 21.35
CA PHE A 6 -3.81 -8.81 21.95
C PHE A 6 -2.72 -7.91 21.36
N VAL A 7 -2.09 -7.12 22.20
CA VAL A 7 -0.92 -6.33 21.84
C VAL A 7 0.32 -7.15 22.16
N ASN A 8 1.15 -7.41 21.15
CA ASN A 8 2.44 -8.05 21.30
C ASN A 8 3.56 -7.04 21.04
N PHE A 9 4.54 -6.98 21.94
CA PHE A 9 5.77 -6.25 21.71
C PHE A 9 6.80 -7.22 21.17
N LEU A 10 7.18 -7.04 19.92
CA LEU A 10 8.07 -7.92 19.17
C LEU A 10 9.26 -7.13 18.65
N SER A 11 10.38 -7.80 18.41
CA SER A 11 11.43 -7.23 17.57
C SER A 11 10.97 -7.18 16.10
N ALA A 12 11.66 -6.43 15.27
CA ALA A 12 11.35 -6.36 13.84
C ALA A 12 11.51 -7.73 13.16
N GLU A 13 12.50 -8.52 13.56
CA GLU A 13 12.76 -9.88 13.05
C GLU A 13 11.67 -10.87 13.48
N GLU A 14 11.15 -10.73 14.70
CA GLU A 14 10.02 -11.54 15.16
C GLU A 14 8.74 -11.17 14.41
N ALA A 15 8.50 -9.87 14.21
CA ALA A 15 7.35 -9.37 13.48
C ALA A 15 7.40 -9.76 11.99
N ALA A 16 8.56 -9.69 11.35
CA ALA A 16 8.75 -10.10 9.97
C ALA A 16 8.35 -11.57 9.71
N LYS A 17 8.61 -12.46 10.66
CA LYS A 17 8.23 -13.89 10.58
C LYS A 17 6.72 -14.13 10.66
N LEU A 18 5.93 -13.15 11.09
CA LEU A 18 4.48 -13.25 11.13
C LEU A 18 3.81 -12.87 9.81
N ILE A 19 4.56 -12.32 8.86
CA ILE A 19 4.04 -11.93 7.57
C ILE A 19 4.02 -13.15 6.64
N PRO A 20 2.83 -13.61 6.21
CA PRO A 20 2.72 -14.76 5.32
C PRO A 20 3.04 -14.40 3.88
N ASP A 21 3.25 -15.42 3.05
CA ASP A 21 3.20 -15.26 1.60
C ASP A 21 1.83 -14.75 1.16
N ASP A 22 1.79 -14.10 0.01
CA ASP A 22 0.58 -13.50 -0.57
C ASP A 22 -0.05 -12.37 0.29
N ALA A 23 0.68 -11.84 1.27
CA ALA A 23 0.19 -10.74 2.09
C ALA A 23 -0.16 -9.50 1.24
N VAL A 24 -1.29 -8.88 1.55
CA VAL A 24 -1.68 -7.57 1.02
C VAL A 24 -1.47 -6.52 2.11
N ILE A 25 -0.41 -5.74 1.96
CA ILE A 25 0.07 -4.81 2.99
C ILE A 25 -0.26 -3.39 2.58
N ALA A 26 -0.95 -2.64 3.44
CA ALA A 26 -1.03 -1.19 3.31
C ALA A 26 0.00 -0.50 4.19
N SER A 27 0.57 0.60 3.72
CA SER A 27 1.44 1.46 4.53
C SER A 27 1.10 2.94 4.37
N ALA A 28 1.29 3.69 5.46
CA ALA A 28 1.22 5.13 5.47
C ALA A 28 2.63 5.69 5.34
N CYS A 29 2.95 6.33 4.21
CA CYS A 29 4.26 6.90 3.97
C CYS A 29 4.23 8.06 2.97
N PHE A 30 5.21 8.96 3.10
CA PHE A 30 5.53 9.98 2.09
C PHE A 30 7.05 10.18 2.05
N GLY A 31 7.67 9.82 0.93
CA GLY A 31 9.12 9.69 0.89
C GLY A 31 9.58 8.63 1.91
N ASN A 32 10.43 9.00 2.85
CA ASN A 32 10.84 8.14 3.96
C ASN A 32 10.07 8.42 5.26
N GLY A 33 9.21 9.45 5.30
CA GLY A 33 8.39 9.76 6.46
C GLY A 33 7.27 8.74 6.64
N GLY A 34 7.07 8.24 7.86
CA GLY A 34 6.06 7.22 8.17
C GLY A 34 6.41 5.79 7.75
N TRP A 35 7.44 5.57 6.94
CA TRP A 35 7.86 4.24 6.51
C TRP A 35 8.47 3.43 7.67
N PRO A 36 8.04 2.19 7.92
CA PRO A 36 8.53 1.35 9.01
C PRO A 36 9.86 0.69 8.63
N HIS A 37 10.95 1.46 8.58
CA HIS A 37 12.26 1.03 8.06
C HIS A 37 12.77 -0.24 8.70
N GLU A 38 12.75 -0.33 10.03
CA GLU A 38 13.30 -1.46 10.76
C GLU A 38 12.59 -2.78 10.39
N LEU A 39 11.26 -2.76 10.35
CA LEU A 39 10.47 -3.91 9.91
C LEU A 39 10.71 -4.23 8.42
N ALA A 40 10.85 -3.20 7.58
CA ALA A 40 11.11 -3.40 6.16
C ALA A 40 12.46 -4.07 5.89
N TYR A 41 13.50 -3.69 6.66
CA TYR A 41 14.81 -4.33 6.59
C TYR A 41 14.76 -5.78 7.08
N ALA A 42 14.11 -6.02 8.22
CA ALA A 42 13.96 -7.38 8.75
C ALA A 42 13.22 -8.30 7.79
N MET A 43 12.21 -7.79 7.07
CA MET A 43 11.50 -8.54 6.03
C MET A 43 12.39 -8.82 4.80
N GLU A 44 13.22 -7.84 4.38
CA GLU A 44 14.19 -8.04 3.30
C GLU A 44 15.21 -9.12 3.65
N ASP A 45 15.82 -9.02 4.84
CA ASP A 45 16.82 -9.97 5.31
C ASP A 45 16.23 -11.38 5.40
N LEU A 46 15.03 -11.52 5.96
CA LEU A 46 14.32 -12.80 6.04
C LEU A 46 14.03 -13.37 4.63
N PHE A 47 13.57 -12.53 3.70
CA PHE A 47 13.33 -12.97 2.32
C PHE A 47 14.61 -13.42 1.63
N LEU A 48 15.70 -12.70 1.78
CA LEU A 48 17.00 -13.06 1.16
C LEU A 48 17.57 -14.36 1.73
N GLU A 49 17.28 -14.67 3.00
CA GLU A 49 17.72 -15.90 3.66
C GLU A 49 16.83 -17.09 3.32
N THR A 50 15.52 -16.91 3.29
CA THR A 50 14.53 -18.00 3.28
C THR A 50 13.66 -18.05 2.02
N GLY A 51 13.58 -16.98 1.26
CA GLY A 51 12.61 -16.80 0.17
C GLY A 51 11.20 -16.40 0.65
N HIS A 52 11.03 -16.09 1.93
CA HIS A 52 9.76 -15.68 2.55
C HIS A 52 9.91 -14.38 3.36
N PRO A 53 8.87 -13.51 3.44
CA PRO A 53 7.56 -13.59 2.77
C PRO A 53 7.67 -13.33 1.26
N ALA A 54 6.87 -14.07 0.47
CA ALA A 54 6.85 -13.99 -0.99
C ALA A 54 5.48 -13.47 -1.52
N ASN A 55 5.47 -13.02 -2.76
CA ASN A 55 4.26 -12.58 -3.50
C ASN A 55 3.49 -11.43 -2.83
N ILE A 56 4.15 -10.55 -2.10
CA ILE A 56 3.51 -9.41 -1.44
C ILE A 56 2.83 -8.50 -2.47
N THR A 57 1.64 -8.03 -2.13
CA THR A 57 1.00 -6.88 -2.76
C THR A 57 1.12 -5.68 -1.83
N HIS A 58 1.78 -4.61 -2.27
CA HIS A 58 1.91 -3.38 -1.49
C HIS A 58 0.94 -2.30 -1.98
N ILE A 59 0.19 -1.68 -1.06
CA ILE A 59 -0.78 -0.61 -1.35
C ILE A 59 -0.44 0.61 -0.49
N HIS A 60 -0.11 1.72 -1.15
CA HIS A 60 0.22 2.97 -0.47
C HIS A 60 -0.17 4.19 -1.31
N ALA A 61 -0.63 5.25 -0.64
CA ALA A 61 -1.14 6.42 -1.35
C ALA A 61 -0.01 7.26 -1.97
N ALA A 62 1.03 7.59 -1.21
CA ALA A 62 2.15 8.38 -1.68
C ALA A 62 3.41 7.53 -1.88
N GLY A 63 4.35 8.00 -2.67
CA GLY A 63 5.59 7.26 -2.95
C GLY A 63 6.46 7.05 -1.71
N CYS A 64 6.94 5.83 -1.51
CA CYS A 64 7.77 5.40 -0.41
C CYS A 64 9.23 5.21 -0.86
N GLY A 65 10.07 6.22 -0.68
CA GLY A 65 11.49 6.14 -1.07
C GLY A 65 12.21 7.47 -1.00
N ASP A 66 13.50 7.45 -1.21
CA ASP A 66 14.43 8.58 -1.12
C ASP A 66 15.03 9.01 -2.47
N PHE A 67 14.40 8.64 -3.55
CA PHE A 67 14.87 8.86 -4.94
C PHE A 67 16.22 8.21 -5.23
N GLY A 68 16.54 7.13 -4.52
CA GLY A 68 17.70 6.29 -4.74
C GLY A 68 18.98 6.76 -4.07
N LYS A 69 18.94 7.81 -3.24
CA LYS A 69 20.12 8.29 -2.54
C LYS A 69 20.78 7.21 -1.68
N ASN A 70 19.98 6.46 -0.93
CA ASN A 70 20.46 5.42 -0.01
C ASN A 70 19.74 4.08 -0.22
N GLY A 71 18.84 3.98 -1.21
CA GLY A 71 18.08 2.77 -1.48
C GLY A 71 16.98 2.46 -0.47
N HIS A 72 16.51 3.48 0.28
CA HIS A 72 15.47 3.30 1.29
C HIS A 72 14.05 3.16 0.72
N GLY A 73 13.11 2.90 1.61
CA GLY A 73 11.70 2.74 1.29
C GLY A 73 11.41 1.40 0.63
N GLU A 74 10.58 1.39 -0.40
CA GLU A 74 10.19 0.18 -1.13
C GLU A 74 11.33 -0.50 -1.90
N CYS A 75 12.50 0.13 -1.99
CA CYS A 75 13.68 -0.52 -2.55
C CYS A 75 14.01 -1.83 -1.83
N HIS A 76 13.74 -1.93 -0.51
CA HIS A 76 13.96 -3.14 0.29
C HIS A 76 13.03 -4.29 -0.08
N TRP A 77 11.80 -4.00 -0.51
CA TRP A 77 10.85 -5.04 -0.94
C TRP A 77 10.89 -5.30 -2.45
N SER A 78 11.63 -4.49 -3.19
CA SER A 78 11.72 -4.59 -4.66
C SER A 78 12.69 -5.70 -5.09
N HIS A 79 12.45 -6.92 -4.63
CA HIS A 79 13.13 -8.14 -5.07
C HIS A 79 12.17 -9.02 -5.88
N GLU A 80 12.72 -9.72 -6.89
CA GLU A 80 11.93 -10.67 -7.70
C GLU A 80 11.41 -11.80 -6.81
N GLY A 81 10.10 -11.99 -6.78
CA GLY A 81 9.44 -12.97 -5.93
C GLY A 81 9.00 -12.45 -4.56
N MET A 82 9.63 -11.42 -4.00
CA MET A 82 9.19 -10.83 -2.74
C MET A 82 7.93 -9.98 -2.92
N MET A 83 8.01 -8.92 -3.71
CA MET A 83 6.86 -8.11 -4.07
C MET A 83 6.50 -8.33 -5.54
N THR A 84 5.26 -8.70 -5.81
CA THR A 84 4.78 -9.01 -7.16
C THR A 84 3.75 -8.02 -7.68
N ARG A 85 3.13 -7.25 -6.78
CA ARG A 85 2.14 -6.24 -7.12
C ARG A 85 2.32 -4.97 -6.30
N VAL A 86 2.06 -3.83 -6.93
CA VAL A 86 1.99 -2.53 -6.23
C VAL A 86 0.82 -1.71 -6.78
N LEU A 87 0.07 -1.10 -5.86
CA LEU A 87 -0.95 -0.09 -6.15
C LEU A 87 -0.57 1.20 -5.43
N THR A 88 -0.26 2.25 -6.20
CA THR A 88 0.24 3.52 -5.64
C THR A 88 -0.13 4.69 -6.54
N SER A 89 -0.08 5.90 -6.01
CA SER A 89 -0.16 7.10 -6.85
C SER A 89 1.18 7.49 -7.47
N HIS A 90 2.30 7.09 -6.87
CA HIS A 90 3.62 7.56 -7.27
C HIS A 90 4.76 6.57 -6.93
N PRO A 91 5.15 5.67 -7.86
CA PRO A 91 6.26 4.73 -7.62
C PRO A 91 7.66 5.36 -7.82
N GLY A 92 7.74 6.57 -8.37
CA GLY A 92 9.00 7.19 -8.83
C GLY A 92 10.01 7.54 -7.73
N SER A 93 9.60 7.52 -6.45
CA SER A 93 10.53 7.73 -5.33
C SER A 93 11.44 6.52 -5.04
N SER A 94 11.12 5.35 -5.59
CA SER A 94 11.88 4.10 -5.46
C SER A 94 12.46 3.65 -6.82
N PRO A 95 13.71 4.00 -7.17
CA PRO A 95 14.29 3.65 -8.46
C PRO A 95 14.39 2.15 -8.73
N LYS A 96 14.67 1.34 -7.70
CA LYS A 96 14.70 -0.13 -7.83
C LYS A 96 13.32 -0.67 -8.18
N LEU A 97 12.25 -0.19 -7.50
CA LEU A 97 10.87 -0.51 -7.84
C LEU A 97 10.54 -0.10 -9.28
N MET A 98 10.86 1.14 -9.65
CA MET A 98 10.62 1.63 -11.03
C MET A 98 11.29 0.75 -12.07
N LYS A 99 12.54 0.34 -11.82
CA LYS A 99 13.23 -0.60 -12.72
C LYS A 99 12.47 -1.92 -12.85
N MET A 100 12.03 -2.51 -11.76
CA MET A 100 11.29 -3.77 -11.76
C MET A 100 9.92 -3.63 -12.45
N ILE A 101 9.24 -2.49 -12.30
CA ILE A 101 8.01 -2.18 -13.03
C ILE A 101 8.27 -2.10 -14.54
N THR A 102 9.32 -1.38 -14.94
CA THR A 102 9.71 -1.21 -16.36
C THR A 102 10.13 -2.54 -16.99
N ASP A 103 10.80 -3.41 -16.23
CA ASP A 103 11.23 -4.73 -16.67
C ASP A 103 10.08 -5.78 -16.61
N ASN A 104 8.84 -5.37 -16.32
CA ASN A 104 7.67 -6.25 -16.15
C ASN A 104 7.86 -7.37 -15.10
N LYS A 105 8.59 -7.09 -14.01
CA LYS A 105 8.81 -8.03 -12.90
C LYS A 105 7.80 -7.86 -11.77
N ILE A 106 7.26 -6.65 -11.61
CA ILE A 106 6.21 -6.29 -10.65
C ILE A 106 5.04 -5.71 -11.42
N ALA A 107 3.84 -6.21 -11.22
CA ALA A 107 2.62 -5.64 -11.78
C ALA A 107 2.25 -4.37 -11.00
N ALA A 108 2.10 -3.25 -11.69
CA ALA A 108 1.91 -1.95 -11.05
C ALA A 108 0.67 -1.21 -11.57
N TRP A 109 -0.09 -0.64 -10.64
CA TRP A 109 -1.25 0.20 -10.95
C TRP A 109 -1.15 1.54 -10.27
N ASN A 110 -1.77 2.54 -10.91
CA ASN A 110 -1.90 3.88 -10.38
C ASN A 110 -3.35 4.19 -10.01
N GLN A 111 -3.52 4.85 -8.87
CA GLN A 111 -4.77 5.52 -8.50
C GLN A 111 -4.46 6.93 -7.99
N PRO A 112 -5.44 7.85 -8.06
CA PRO A 112 -5.22 9.21 -7.55
C PRO A 112 -4.94 9.17 -6.04
N LEU A 113 -3.88 9.85 -5.57
CA LEU A 113 -3.43 9.85 -4.18
C LEU A 113 -4.57 10.14 -3.19
N GLY A 114 -5.27 11.25 -3.40
CA GLY A 114 -6.38 11.64 -2.52
C GLY A 114 -7.53 10.64 -2.50
N THR A 115 -7.78 9.98 -3.62
CA THR A 115 -8.77 8.90 -3.72
C THR A 115 -8.36 7.69 -2.89
N MET A 116 -7.10 7.27 -2.95
CA MET A 116 -6.59 6.14 -2.16
C MET A 116 -6.73 6.40 -0.65
N ILE A 117 -6.40 7.62 -0.20
CA ILE A 117 -6.58 8.02 1.21
C ILE A 117 -8.05 7.96 1.61
N GLN A 118 -8.97 8.40 0.74
CA GLN A 118 -10.39 8.32 1.03
C GLN A 118 -10.88 6.86 1.04
N VAL A 119 -10.38 6.00 0.16
CA VAL A 119 -10.72 4.56 0.19
C VAL A 119 -10.32 3.94 1.54
N PHE A 120 -9.13 4.23 2.09
CA PHE A 120 -8.77 3.76 3.44
C PHE A 120 -9.75 4.24 4.50
N ARG A 121 -10.20 5.51 4.44
CA ARG A 121 -11.22 6.05 5.36
C ARG A 121 -12.57 5.33 5.23
N GLU A 122 -13.01 5.06 4.01
CA GLU A 122 -14.24 4.30 3.77
C GLU A 122 -14.13 2.86 4.29
N MET A 123 -12.96 2.21 4.11
CA MET A 123 -12.70 0.89 4.69
C MET A 123 -12.80 0.91 6.22
N GLY A 124 -12.24 1.90 6.89
CA GLY A 124 -12.39 2.09 8.36
C GLY A 124 -13.83 2.28 8.81
N ARG A 125 -14.72 2.68 7.90
CA ARG A 125 -16.18 2.78 8.11
C ARG A 125 -16.95 1.53 7.67
N ASN A 126 -16.26 0.45 7.27
CA ASN A 126 -16.82 -0.77 6.70
C ASN A 126 -17.62 -0.54 5.39
N MET A 127 -17.23 0.47 4.61
CA MET A 127 -17.82 0.72 3.30
C MET A 127 -17.12 -0.11 2.23
N PRO A 128 -17.83 -0.54 1.16
CA PRO A 128 -17.26 -1.37 0.11
C PRO A 128 -16.30 -0.62 -0.82
N GLY A 129 -16.17 0.69 -0.67
CA GLY A 129 -15.32 1.55 -1.48
C GLY A 129 -15.79 2.99 -1.52
N LEU A 130 -15.22 3.76 -2.43
CA LEU A 130 -15.45 5.19 -2.62
C LEU A 130 -16.03 5.48 -4.00
N LEU A 131 -17.09 6.27 -4.07
CA LEU A 131 -17.59 6.84 -5.32
C LEU A 131 -16.95 8.22 -5.55
N SER A 132 -16.32 8.43 -6.70
CA SER A 132 -15.63 9.69 -7.02
C SER A 132 -15.62 9.94 -8.53
N LYS A 133 -15.56 11.22 -8.93
CA LYS A 133 -15.32 11.63 -10.32
C LYS A 133 -13.82 11.75 -10.65
N THR A 134 -12.97 11.76 -9.64
CA THR A 134 -11.51 11.87 -9.83
C THR A 134 -11.01 10.68 -10.62
N GLY A 135 -10.28 10.92 -11.69
CA GLY A 135 -9.76 9.89 -12.58
C GLY A 135 -10.56 9.68 -13.87
N LEU A 136 -11.81 10.17 -13.96
CA LEU A 136 -12.59 10.10 -15.19
C LEU A 136 -11.84 10.77 -16.36
N GLY A 137 -11.81 10.07 -17.52
CA GLY A 137 -11.16 10.56 -18.74
C GLY A 137 -9.62 10.56 -18.70
N THR A 138 -9.02 10.00 -17.65
CA THR A 138 -7.57 9.81 -17.55
C THR A 138 -7.18 8.35 -17.83
N PHE A 139 -5.88 8.04 -17.82
CA PHE A 139 -5.40 6.65 -17.93
C PHE A 139 -5.83 5.75 -16.73
N MET A 140 -6.24 6.36 -15.62
CA MET A 140 -6.78 5.65 -14.44
C MET A 140 -8.27 5.30 -14.58
N ASP A 141 -8.94 5.81 -15.62
CA ASP A 141 -10.36 5.48 -15.89
C ASP A 141 -10.51 3.99 -16.19
N PRO A 142 -11.44 3.28 -15.53
CA PRO A 142 -11.70 1.85 -15.78
C PRO A 142 -12.03 1.49 -17.24
N ARG A 143 -12.48 2.47 -18.04
CA ARG A 143 -12.75 2.33 -19.47
C ARG A 143 -11.50 2.44 -20.36
N SER A 144 -10.36 2.87 -19.78
CA SER A 144 -9.09 3.01 -20.44
C SER A 144 -8.10 1.95 -19.92
N ASP A 145 -6.93 2.37 -19.46
CA ASP A 145 -5.87 1.47 -18.95
C ASP A 145 -6.14 0.94 -17.52
N LYS A 146 -7.23 1.36 -16.87
CA LYS A 146 -7.57 0.97 -15.49
C LYS A 146 -6.47 1.29 -14.49
N GLY A 147 -5.64 2.27 -14.79
CA GLY A 147 -4.47 2.65 -14.01
C GLY A 147 -3.27 1.71 -14.15
N ALA A 148 -3.30 0.72 -15.03
CA ALA A 148 -2.17 -0.20 -15.23
C ALA A 148 -0.96 0.54 -15.82
N ILE A 149 0.19 0.43 -15.12
CA ILE A 149 1.42 1.14 -15.51
C ILE A 149 2.22 0.33 -16.54
N ASN A 150 2.16 -1.01 -16.46
CA ASN A 150 2.95 -1.89 -17.32
C ASN A 150 2.13 -3.04 -17.90
N ASP A 151 2.72 -3.80 -18.82
CA ASP A 151 2.04 -4.89 -19.53
C ASP A 151 1.72 -6.07 -18.61
N LEU A 152 2.55 -6.32 -17.60
CA LEU A 152 2.26 -7.34 -16.60
C LEU A 152 0.97 -7.02 -15.83
N ALA A 153 0.75 -5.74 -15.45
CA ALA A 153 -0.48 -5.30 -14.82
C ALA A 153 -1.69 -5.43 -15.77
N ARG A 154 -1.52 -5.05 -17.04
CA ARG A 154 -2.59 -5.19 -18.08
C ARG A 154 -2.98 -6.64 -18.32
N SER A 155 -2.03 -7.58 -18.22
CA SER A 155 -2.29 -9.01 -18.39
C SER A 155 -3.05 -9.64 -17.22
N GLN A 156 -3.03 -9.00 -16.05
CA GLN A 156 -3.75 -9.47 -14.87
C GLN A 156 -5.18 -8.89 -14.87
N ASN A 157 -6.18 -9.75 -14.67
CA ASN A 157 -7.58 -9.31 -14.59
C ASN A 157 -7.91 -8.80 -13.17
N VAL A 158 -7.18 -7.76 -12.72
CA VAL A 158 -7.41 -7.13 -11.42
C VAL A 158 -8.23 -5.86 -11.63
N GLU A 159 -9.34 -5.75 -10.92
CA GLU A 159 -10.23 -4.58 -10.95
C GLU A 159 -10.18 -3.83 -9.61
N TRP A 160 -9.36 -2.80 -9.54
CA TRP A 160 -9.30 -1.88 -8.40
C TRP A 160 -10.45 -0.86 -8.40
N ALA A 161 -11.05 -0.62 -9.55
CA ALA A 161 -12.10 0.37 -9.73
C ALA A 161 -13.09 -0.05 -10.84
N GLN A 162 -14.31 0.46 -10.76
CA GLN A 162 -15.38 0.21 -11.72
C GLN A 162 -15.99 1.54 -12.19
N TYR A 163 -16.26 1.66 -13.49
CA TYR A 163 -17.03 2.79 -14.03
C TYR A 163 -18.51 2.63 -13.71
N ILE A 164 -19.13 3.67 -13.20
CA ILE A 164 -20.55 3.74 -12.86
C ILE A 164 -21.19 4.85 -13.68
N PRO A 165 -21.90 4.52 -14.78
CA PRO A 165 -22.58 5.50 -15.59
C PRO A 165 -23.87 6.01 -14.92
N ASP A 166 -24.20 7.27 -15.19
CA ASP A 166 -25.49 7.89 -14.85
C ASP A 166 -25.97 7.70 -13.40
N PHE A 167 -25.01 7.72 -12.44
CA PHE A 167 -25.39 7.71 -11.04
C PHE A 167 -25.83 9.11 -10.62
N CYS A 168 -27.11 9.29 -10.32
CA CYS A 168 -27.73 10.58 -10.04
C CYS A 168 -27.55 11.62 -11.18
N GLY A 169 -27.54 11.19 -12.44
CA GLY A 169 -27.39 12.05 -13.61
C GLY A 169 -25.94 12.37 -13.98
N GLU A 170 -24.97 11.73 -13.36
CA GLU A 170 -23.55 11.95 -13.62
C GLU A 170 -22.73 10.66 -13.60
N ASP A 171 -21.59 10.66 -14.28
CA ASP A 171 -20.68 9.52 -14.31
C ASP A 171 -19.73 9.54 -13.13
N TYR A 172 -19.43 8.34 -12.60
CA TYR A 172 -18.49 8.15 -11.49
C TYR A 172 -17.55 6.97 -11.73
N ILE A 173 -16.49 6.93 -10.93
CA ILE A 173 -15.67 5.75 -10.70
C ILE A 173 -15.95 5.26 -9.28
N PHE A 174 -16.25 3.99 -9.12
CA PHE A 174 -16.31 3.32 -7.83
C PHE A 174 -14.96 2.65 -7.56
N TYR A 175 -14.19 3.20 -6.66
CA TYR A 175 -12.92 2.66 -6.18
C TYR A 175 -13.22 1.63 -5.09
N LYS A 176 -12.87 0.37 -5.34
CA LYS A 176 -13.19 -0.75 -4.44
C LYS A 176 -12.29 -0.71 -3.19
N SER A 177 -12.81 -1.16 -2.05
CA SER A 177 -12.02 -1.44 -0.86
C SER A 177 -10.92 -2.46 -1.15
N TYR A 178 -9.76 -2.29 -0.54
CA TYR A 178 -8.60 -3.16 -0.77
C TYR A 178 -8.70 -4.41 0.12
N PRO A 179 -8.28 -5.59 -0.37
CA PRO A 179 -8.34 -6.83 0.40
C PRO A 179 -7.14 -6.93 1.37
N LEU A 180 -7.01 -5.98 2.28
CA LEU A 180 -5.87 -5.88 3.19
C LEU A 180 -5.81 -7.06 4.15
N THR A 181 -4.59 -7.58 4.34
CA THR A 181 -4.27 -8.56 5.37
C THR A 181 -3.41 -7.96 6.49
N HIS A 182 -2.68 -6.88 6.20
CA HIS A 182 -1.79 -6.19 7.12
C HIS A 182 -1.81 -4.68 6.88
N ALA A 183 -1.65 -3.93 7.96
CA ALA A 183 -1.47 -2.48 7.93
C ALA A 183 -0.17 -2.12 8.66
N PHE A 184 0.75 -1.43 7.97
CA PHE A 184 2.00 -0.98 8.54
C PHE A 184 1.97 0.52 8.75
N ILE A 185 2.12 0.93 9.99
CA ILE A 185 2.22 2.33 10.38
C ILE A 185 3.45 2.53 11.26
N ARG A 186 4.07 3.70 11.18
CA ARG A 186 5.12 4.12 12.11
C ARG A 186 4.57 5.17 13.06
N GLY A 187 4.91 5.06 14.33
CA GLY A 187 4.55 6.01 15.37
C GLY A 187 5.71 6.36 16.27
N THR A 188 5.51 7.38 17.09
CA THR A 188 6.51 7.85 18.07
C THR A 188 6.55 6.96 19.31
N TYR A 189 5.39 6.67 19.88
CA TYR A 189 5.21 5.82 21.06
C TYR A 189 4.03 4.88 20.87
N ALA A 190 4.13 3.72 21.49
CA ALA A 190 3.01 2.78 21.64
C ALA A 190 2.82 2.44 23.12
N ASP A 191 1.56 2.36 23.57
CA ASP A 191 1.23 1.91 24.92
C ASP A 191 0.89 0.40 24.94
N THR A 192 0.72 -0.13 26.13
CA THR A 192 0.37 -1.56 26.34
C THR A 192 -1.02 -1.93 25.85
N ASN A 193 -1.85 -0.96 25.48
CA ASN A 193 -3.18 -1.18 24.92
C ASN A 193 -3.17 -1.09 23.37
N GLY A 194 -2.01 -0.83 22.75
CA GLY A 194 -1.88 -0.69 21.30
C GLY A 194 -2.25 0.69 20.76
N ASN A 195 -2.40 1.71 21.63
CA ASN A 195 -2.53 3.08 21.15
C ASN A 195 -1.18 3.59 20.69
N ILE A 196 -1.15 4.25 19.53
CA ILE A 196 0.07 4.77 18.90
C ILE A 196 -0.05 6.28 18.75
N SER A 197 0.99 7.00 19.17
CA SER A 197 1.13 8.44 18.94
C SER A 197 2.06 8.72 17.75
N VAL A 198 1.89 9.89 17.12
CA VAL A 198 2.68 10.33 15.95
C VAL A 198 3.29 11.72 16.15
N GLU A 199 3.42 12.19 17.40
CA GLU A 199 3.79 13.57 17.73
C GLU A 199 5.19 13.98 17.26
N ASN A 200 6.13 13.05 17.15
CA ASN A 200 7.50 13.30 16.65
C ASN A 200 7.72 12.76 15.24
N GLU A 201 6.67 12.23 14.58
CA GLU A 201 6.76 11.86 13.18
C GLU A 201 6.82 13.10 12.29
N ALA A 202 7.58 13.02 11.20
CA ALA A 202 7.72 14.14 10.25
C ALA A 202 6.38 14.58 9.64
N TYR A 203 5.45 13.65 9.51
CA TYR A 203 4.13 13.87 8.90
C TYR A 203 3.06 13.09 9.67
N ASN A 204 1.91 13.74 9.89
CA ASN A 204 0.69 13.07 10.34
C ASN A 204 -0.10 12.63 9.10
N LEU A 205 0.40 11.60 8.43
CA LEU A 205 -0.12 11.08 7.17
C LEU A 205 -1.50 10.42 7.34
N GLU A 206 -1.83 9.47 6.45
CA GLU A 206 -3.02 8.62 6.54
C GLU A 206 -2.90 7.46 7.56
N SER A 207 -1.94 7.52 8.50
CA SER A 207 -1.66 6.43 9.45
C SER A 207 -2.90 5.94 10.19
N LEU A 208 -3.75 6.87 10.66
CA LEU A 208 -5.02 6.51 11.30
C LEU A 208 -5.97 5.78 10.33
N ALA A 209 -6.09 6.28 9.10
CA ALA A 209 -6.98 5.68 8.12
C ALA A 209 -6.50 4.28 7.71
N VAL A 210 -5.19 4.09 7.51
CA VAL A 210 -4.58 2.80 7.20
C VAL A 210 -4.76 1.82 8.36
N ALA A 211 -4.52 2.25 9.61
CA ALA A 211 -4.73 1.41 10.79
C ALA A 211 -6.19 0.98 10.99
N GLN A 212 -7.15 1.83 10.60
CA GLN A 212 -8.58 1.52 10.71
C GLN A 212 -9.13 0.71 9.53
N ALA A 213 -8.42 0.69 8.41
CA ALA A 213 -8.82 0.00 7.19
C ALA A 213 -8.63 -1.52 7.25
N TRP A 214 -7.88 -2.01 8.25
CA TRP A 214 -7.56 -3.43 8.48
C TRP A 214 -8.34 -4.04 9.63
#